data_427276abd03e0c2edbb7f01fbc131ba5
#
_entry.id   427276abd03e0c2edbb7f01fbc131ba5
#
_cell.length_a   1.000
_cell.length_b   1.000
_cell.length_c   1.000
_cell.angle_alpha   90.00
_cell.angle_beta   90.00
_cell.angle_gamma   90.00
#
_symmetry.space_group_name_H-M   'P 1'
#
loop_
_entity.id
_entity.type
_entity.pdbx_description
1 polymer ?
#
loop_
_entity_poly.entity_id
_entity_poly.type
_entity_poly.pdbx_seq_one_letter_code
_entity_poly.pdbx_strand_id
1 'polypeptide(L)'
;MEYETMEFDVVIVGAGPSGLSAAIKLKQLNNELNVVVLEKGSEVGAHIISGALFEVRALEELFPNWKELNCPVSLKVSSEQTMWFDDETHAKPVAQSLIPKPMHNKGNYIISLGNLCKWLAEQAENLGVEIFPGFSAIETVKDKNNQVIGIKTGKMGIDKQGNKKDSFVESMLLLAPVTLICEGARGQIAKQLISDYKLDKGRDPQHFGLGIKEQWKIKPENHKLGHVEHGAGWPLSENDCTGGSFVYHIEDNQIVLGLITDLNYANPHISPYDEFQRFKQHPHIKQLLDGAQRLVYGARTIAKGGPQSLPKMHFPGGLLLGCSAGTLNAAKIKGTHTAMKSGIEAAIVIHDGFKLDKPVKHLAFFTHQFSKSWAYKELIIQRNFAPSIHKWGAWLGGAYSFIDINLFKGKLPWTFHDKVPDHLTLQPADRCDQIQYAKYDGVISFDKPSSVFLSNTNHEEDQPCHLVLTDVSVFSKINLPLYHEPAQRYCPAGVYEVVGEDQKLQINAQNCVHCKACDIKDPTQNITWTAPEGGGGPNYPGF
;
A
#
# COMPACT_ATOMS: atom_id res chain seq x y z
N MET A 1 4.90 -20.34 -30.10
CA MET A 1 3.72 -19.45 -30.18
C MET A 1 4.25 -18.04 -30.35
N GLU A 2 3.79 -17.35 -31.35
CA GLU A 2 4.15 -15.95 -31.58
C GLU A 2 3.20 -15.12 -30.70
N TYR A 3 3.74 -14.30 -29.77
CA TYR A 3 2.96 -13.39 -28.96
C TYR A 3 2.70 -12.12 -29.77
N GLU A 4 1.52 -11.54 -29.61
CA GLU A 4 1.31 -10.15 -30.04
C GLU A 4 2.30 -9.24 -29.32
N THR A 5 2.99 -8.39 -30.06
CA THR A 5 4.08 -7.56 -29.54
C THR A 5 3.85 -6.11 -29.92
N MET A 6 3.92 -5.23 -28.92
CA MET A 6 3.89 -3.78 -29.08
C MET A 6 5.20 -3.17 -28.60
N GLU A 7 5.66 -2.13 -29.26
CA GLU A 7 6.92 -1.44 -28.93
C GLU A 7 6.67 -0.01 -28.47
N PHE A 8 7.33 0.37 -27.38
CA PHE A 8 7.25 1.67 -26.75
C PHE A 8 8.64 2.17 -26.34
N ASP A 9 8.76 3.45 -26.02
CA ASP A 9 9.98 3.99 -25.41
C ASP A 9 10.02 3.67 -23.90
N VAL A 10 8.87 3.75 -23.23
CA VAL A 10 8.75 3.50 -21.78
C VAL A 10 7.48 2.70 -21.49
N VAL A 11 7.65 1.58 -20.79
CA VAL A 11 6.54 0.79 -20.21
C VAL A 11 6.46 1.05 -18.70
N ILE A 12 5.27 1.37 -18.20
CA ILE A 12 5.01 1.65 -16.78
C ILE A 12 4.00 0.64 -16.26
N VAL A 13 4.35 -0.07 -15.17
CA VAL A 13 3.48 -1.05 -14.52
C VAL A 13 2.83 -0.43 -13.29
N GLY A 14 1.54 -0.13 -13.38
CA GLY A 14 0.69 0.44 -12.34
C GLY A 14 0.37 1.91 -12.53
N ALA A 15 -0.92 2.22 -12.68
CA ALA A 15 -1.49 3.56 -12.80
C ALA A 15 -1.77 4.20 -11.42
N GLY A 16 -0.84 4.02 -10.49
CA GLY A 16 -0.83 4.73 -9.21
C GLY A 16 -0.11 6.08 -9.30
N PRO A 17 -0.02 6.82 -8.16
CA PRO A 17 0.57 8.16 -8.15
C PRO A 17 1.98 8.24 -8.73
N SER A 18 2.84 7.24 -8.50
CA SER A 18 4.21 7.25 -9.03
C SER A 18 4.27 7.02 -10.54
N GLY A 19 3.48 6.06 -11.05
CA GLY A 19 3.46 5.73 -12.48
C GLY A 19 2.87 6.86 -13.32
N LEU A 20 1.71 7.38 -12.91
CA LEU A 20 1.06 8.49 -13.61
C LEU A 20 1.90 9.77 -13.57
N SER A 21 2.56 10.07 -12.42
CA SER A 21 3.45 11.23 -12.35
C SER A 21 4.69 11.09 -13.25
N ALA A 22 5.22 9.86 -13.39
CA ALA A 22 6.31 9.59 -14.32
C ALA A 22 5.87 9.75 -15.77
N ALA A 23 4.71 9.16 -16.14
CA ALA A 23 4.15 9.25 -17.49
C ALA A 23 3.91 10.70 -17.91
N ILE A 24 3.19 11.47 -17.08
CA ILE A 24 2.91 12.89 -17.33
C ILE A 24 4.21 13.67 -17.48
N LYS A 25 5.16 13.50 -16.54
CA LYS A 25 6.40 14.26 -16.58
C LYS A 25 7.27 13.92 -17.78
N LEU A 26 7.29 12.66 -18.22
CA LEU A 26 7.96 12.25 -19.47
C LEU A 26 7.41 13.00 -20.68
N LYS A 27 6.07 12.99 -20.83
CA LYS A 27 5.40 13.68 -21.95
C LYS A 27 5.56 15.21 -21.88
N GLN A 28 5.59 15.81 -20.67
CA GLN A 28 5.90 17.24 -20.50
C GLN A 28 7.34 17.58 -20.91
N LEU A 29 8.29 16.67 -20.75
CA LEU A 29 9.70 16.87 -21.11
C LEU A 29 9.97 16.56 -22.58
N ASN A 30 9.29 15.56 -23.13
CA ASN A 30 9.38 15.15 -24.53
C ASN A 30 8.06 14.49 -24.96
N ASN A 31 7.26 15.20 -25.74
CA ASN A 31 5.95 14.74 -26.22
C ASN A 31 6.04 13.65 -27.30
N GLU A 32 7.22 13.44 -27.92
CA GLU A 32 7.42 12.41 -28.95
C GLU A 32 7.59 11.01 -28.36
N LEU A 33 7.90 10.88 -27.07
CA LEU A 33 8.08 9.57 -26.44
C LEU A 33 6.76 8.76 -26.44
N ASN A 34 6.83 7.52 -26.87
CA ASN A 34 5.74 6.55 -26.77
C ASN A 34 5.74 5.94 -25.37
N VAL A 35 4.76 6.30 -24.56
CA VAL A 35 4.66 5.87 -23.16
C VAL A 35 3.36 5.12 -22.94
N VAL A 36 3.45 3.89 -22.39
CA VAL A 36 2.29 3.08 -22.02
C VAL A 36 2.27 2.80 -20.53
N VAL A 37 1.08 2.80 -19.93
CA VAL A 37 0.82 2.46 -18.54
C VAL A 37 -0.12 1.26 -18.49
N LEU A 38 0.31 0.18 -17.84
CA LEU A 38 -0.53 -0.98 -17.53
C LEU A 38 -1.19 -0.83 -16.16
N GLU A 39 -2.48 -1.09 -16.06
CA GLU A 39 -3.24 -1.15 -14.81
C GLU A 39 -4.04 -2.46 -14.75
N LYS A 40 -3.87 -3.22 -13.66
CA LYS A 40 -4.58 -4.49 -13.49
C LYS A 40 -6.05 -4.35 -13.09
N GLY A 41 -6.44 -3.22 -12.49
CA GLY A 41 -7.82 -2.90 -12.15
C GLY A 41 -8.67 -2.68 -13.40
N SER A 42 -9.99 -2.85 -13.29
CA SER A 42 -10.95 -2.59 -14.38
C SER A 42 -10.90 -1.16 -14.90
N GLU A 43 -10.48 -0.23 -14.05
CA GLU A 43 -10.24 1.18 -14.35
C GLU A 43 -9.14 1.73 -13.46
N VAL A 44 -8.54 2.86 -13.84
CA VAL A 44 -7.58 3.56 -12.98
C VAL A 44 -8.27 4.00 -11.68
N GLY A 45 -7.65 3.73 -10.54
CA GLY A 45 -8.20 4.08 -9.23
C GLY A 45 -9.02 2.99 -8.55
N ALA A 46 -9.57 1.99 -9.27
CA ALA A 46 -10.43 0.96 -8.71
C ALA A 46 -9.83 0.24 -7.49
N HIS A 47 -8.57 -0.10 -7.54
CA HIS A 47 -7.86 -0.82 -6.46
C HIS A 47 -7.19 0.10 -5.44
N ILE A 48 -7.39 1.41 -5.52
CA ILE A 48 -6.67 2.37 -4.69
C ILE A 48 -7.44 2.64 -3.41
N ILE A 49 -6.77 2.43 -2.28
CA ILE A 49 -7.20 2.79 -0.94
C ILE A 49 -6.05 3.51 -0.24
N SER A 50 -6.31 4.66 0.36
CA SER A 50 -5.30 5.41 1.11
C SER A 50 -5.88 6.00 2.39
N GLY A 51 -5.01 6.51 3.28
CA GLY A 51 -5.41 7.23 4.47
C GLY A 51 -6.01 8.61 4.19
N ALA A 52 -6.08 9.03 2.94
CA ALA A 52 -6.71 10.24 2.44
C ALA A 52 -6.01 11.58 2.71
N LEU A 53 -5.00 11.68 3.56
CA LEU A 53 -4.26 12.94 3.75
C LEU A 53 -3.22 13.17 2.66
N PHE A 54 -3.27 14.32 2.02
CA PHE A 54 -2.46 14.65 0.86
C PHE A 54 -1.69 15.96 1.03
N GLU A 55 -0.38 15.91 0.78
CA GLU A 55 0.51 17.05 0.65
C GLU A 55 0.71 17.38 -0.83
N VAL A 56 0.32 18.57 -1.25
CA VAL A 56 0.23 18.96 -2.68
C VAL A 56 1.56 19.23 -3.37
N ARG A 57 2.67 19.29 -2.67
CA ARG A 57 3.97 19.73 -3.18
C ARG A 57 4.39 19.05 -4.49
N ALA A 58 4.22 17.73 -4.59
CA ALA A 58 4.55 17.02 -5.84
C ALA A 58 3.55 17.31 -6.97
N LEU A 59 2.28 17.53 -6.62
CA LEU A 59 1.25 17.95 -7.58
C LEU A 59 1.55 19.35 -8.13
N GLU A 60 1.98 20.28 -7.26
CA GLU A 60 2.38 21.64 -7.67
C GLU A 60 3.61 21.65 -8.59
N GLU A 61 4.55 20.71 -8.41
CA GLU A 61 5.68 20.54 -9.35
C GLU A 61 5.27 19.96 -10.70
N LEU A 62 4.21 19.14 -10.72
CA LEU A 62 3.72 18.51 -11.94
C LEU A 62 2.77 19.44 -12.71
N PHE A 63 1.88 20.10 -11.98
CA PHE A 63 0.88 21.04 -12.48
C PHE A 63 0.83 22.29 -11.59
N PRO A 64 1.60 23.36 -11.87
CA PRO A 64 1.56 24.59 -11.07
C PRO A 64 0.16 25.22 -11.00
N ASN A 65 -0.66 25.03 -12.03
CA ASN A 65 -2.03 25.53 -12.17
C ASN A 65 -3.11 24.47 -11.86
N TRP A 66 -2.82 23.42 -11.07
CA TRP A 66 -3.74 22.30 -10.81
C TRP A 66 -5.13 22.74 -10.32
N LYS A 67 -5.23 23.88 -9.64
CA LYS A 67 -6.51 24.42 -9.14
C LYS A 67 -7.45 24.87 -10.28
N GLU A 68 -6.88 25.25 -11.42
CA GLU A 68 -7.62 25.69 -12.62
C GLU A 68 -8.02 24.51 -13.51
N LEU A 69 -7.47 23.33 -13.25
CA LEU A 69 -7.66 22.11 -14.05
C LEU A 69 -8.72 21.16 -13.47
N ASN A 70 -9.63 21.65 -12.63
CA ASN A 70 -10.66 20.84 -11.96
C ASN A 70 -10.10 19.62 -11.21
N CYS A 71 -8.89 19.73 -10.63
CA CYS A 71 -8.29 18.68 -9.84
C CYS A 71 -9.13 18.36 -8.59
N PRO A 72 -9.42 17.07 -8.28
CA PRO A 72 -10.27 16.69 -7.15
C PRO A 72 -9.55 16.81 -5.79
N VAL A 73 -8.88 17.94 -5.56
CA VAL A 73 -8.16 18.29 -4.34
C VAL A 73 -8.75 19.61 -3.81
N SER A 74 -9.91 19.50 -3.15
CA SER A 74 -10.70 20.68 -2.71
C SER A 74 -10.74 20.83 -1.20
N LEU A 75 -10.89 19.75 -0.45
CA LEU A 75 -11.13 19.77 0.99
C LEU A 75 -9.84 19.97 1.79
N LYS A 76 -9.63 21.19 2.30
CA LYS A 76 -8.50 21.51 3.19
C LYS A 76 -8.75 20.97 4.60
N VAL A 77 -7.68 20.57 5.26
CA VAL A 77 -7.71 20.29 6.69
C VAL A 77 -8.07 21.59 7.44
N SER A 78 -9.22 21.56 8.14
CA SER A 78 -9.75 22.70 8.91
C SER A 78 -9.27 22.68 10.37
N SER A 79 -9.14 21.49 10.94
CA SER A 79 -8.67 21.27 12.31
C SER A 79 -8.04 19.90 12.44
N GLU A 80 -7.17 19.72 13.43
CA GLU A 80 -6.50 18.45 13.69
C GLU A 80 -6.41 18.16 15.18
N GLN A 81 -6.45 16.87 15.53
CA GLN A 81 -6.31 16.38 16.89
C GLN A 81 -5.51 15.07 16.88
N THR A 82 -4.75 14.82 17.92
CA THR A 82 -4.13 13.52 18.18
C THR A 82 -4.66 12.98 19.50
N MET A 83 -5.12 11.74 19.49
CA MET A 83 -5.67 11.04 20.65
C MET A 83 -4.70 9.95 21.12
N TRP A 84 -4.60 9.81 22.41
CA TRP A 84 -4.00 8.65 23.04
C TRP A 84 -5.11 7.82 23.71
N PHE A 85 -5.27 6.60 23.26
CA PHE A 85 -6.20 5.63 23.81
C PHE A 85 -5.47 4.84 24.90
N ASP A 86 -5.84 5.08 26.17
CA ASP A 86 -5.18 4.44 27.32
C ASP A 86 -5.64 2.98 27.48
N ASP A 87 -6.94 2.73 27.36
CA ASP A 87 -7.61 1.43 27.48
C ASP A 87 -8.91 1.39 26.65
N GLU A 88 -9.76 0.40 26.88
CA GLU A 88 -11.02 0.19 26.14
C GLU A 88 -12.10 1.27 26.39
N THR A 89 -11.90 2.14 27.38
CA THR A 89 -12.89 3.14 27.82
C THR A 89 -12.35 4.57 27.87
N HIS A 90 -11.05 4.73 28.05
CA HIS A 90 -10.42 6.02 28.26
C HIS A 90 -9.53 6.44 27.09
N ALA A 91 -9.73 7.65 26.65
CA ALA A 91 -8.86 8.32 25.67
C ALA A 91 -8.66 9.79 26.06
N LYS A 92 -7.50 10.32 25.73
CA LYS A 92 -7.17 11.73 26.01
C LYS A 92 -6.48 12.40 24.83
N PRO A 93 -6.75 13.68 24.60
CA PRO A 93 -6.04 14.44 23.57
C PRO A 93 -4.57 14.63 23.97
N VAL A 94 -3.68 14.47 23.00
CA VAL A 94 -2.27 14.81 23.14
C VAL A 94 -2.08 16.25 22.69
N ALA A 95 -1.38 17.04 23.51
CA ALA A 95 -1.11 18.43 23.15
C ALA A 95 -0.34 18.51 21.82
N GLN A 96 -0.81 19.34 20.89
CA GLN A 96 -0.23 19.46 19.54
C GLN A 96 1.26 19.86 19.57
N SER A 97 1.70 20.56 20.60
CA SER A 97 3.10 20.92 20.83
C SER A 97 4.02 19.72 21.10
N LEU A 98 3.46 18.57 21.50
CA LEU A 98 4.18 17.32 21.75
C LEU A 98 4.21 16.39 20.52
N ILE A 99 3.47 16.73 19.46
CA ILE A 99 3.44 15.96 18.22
C ILE A 99 4.61 16.37 17.32
N PRO A 100 5.34 15.40 16.74
CA PRO A 100 6.42 15.71 15.79
C PRO A 100 5.89 16.57 14.62
N LYS A 101 6.60 17.64 14.29
CA LYS A 101 6.18 18.59 13.22
C LYS A 101 5.76 17.94 11.90
N PRO A 102 6.43 16.86 11.41
CA PRO A 102 6.02 16.20 10.17
C PRO A 102 4.60 15.60 10.21
N MET A 103 4.08 15.28 11.40
CA MET A 103 2.72 14.74 11.59
C MET A 103 1.63 15.81 11.49
N HIS A 104 1.98 17.09 11.59
CA HIS A 104 1.00 18.18 11.49
C HIS A 104 0.40 18.25 10.09
N ASN A 105 -0.90 18.58 10.03
CA ASN A 105 -1.68 18.53 8.80
C ASN A 105 -2.16 19.89 8.30
N LYS A 106 -1.84 20.98 9.00
CA LYS A 106 -2.17 22.33 8.54
C LYS A 106 -1.59 22.58 7.15
N GLY A 107 -2.45 22.94 6.20
CA GLY A 107 -2.07 23.16 4.79
C GLY A 107 -2.18 21.92 3.89
N ASN A 108 -2.45 20.75 4.45
CA ASN A 108 -2.75 19.55 3.70
C ASN A 108 -4.24 19.48 3.31
N TYR A 109 -4.56 18.50 2.47
CA TYR A 109 -5.90 18.24 1.98
C TYR A 109 -6.34 16.83 2.36
N ILE A 110 -7.64 16.62 2.47
CA ILE A 110 -8.26 15.31 2.55
C ILE A 110 -8.78 14.98 1.14
N ILE A 111 -8.42 13.84 0.59
CA ILE A 111 -8.76 13.46 -0.78
C ILE A 111 -9.20 12.00 -0.89
N SER A 112 -9.90 11.66 -1.97
CA SER A 112 -9.90 10.31 -2.51
C SER A 112 -8.68 10.15 -3.42
N LEU A 113 -7.77 9.23 -3.08
CA LEU A 113 -6.61 8.97 -3.93
C LEU A 113 -7.00 8.27 -5.23
N GLY A 114 -8.07 7.47 -5.20
CA GLY A 114 -8.65 6.87 -6.41
C GLY A 114 -9.08 7.95 -7.40
N ASN A 115 -9.83 8.96 -6.94
CA ASN A 115 -10.27 10.08 -7.79
C ASN A 115 -9.09 10.93 -8.28
N LEU A 116 -8.08 11.16 -7.44
CA LEU A 116 -6.87 11.85 -7.89
C LEU A 116 -6.15 11.07 -9.00
N CYS A 117 -6.06 9.74 -8.89
CA CYS A 117 -5.44 8.92 -9.93
C CYS A 117 -6.26 8.89 -11.21
N LYS A 118 -7.59 8.86 -11.16
CA LYS A 118 -8.46 9.02 -12.34
C LYS A 118 -8.17 10.34 -13.05
N TRP A 119 -8.15 11.43 -12.32
CA TRP A 119 -7.83 12.75 -12.87
C TRP A 119 -6.42 12.80 -13.45
N LEU A 120 -5.40 12.23 -12.78
CA LEU A 120 -4.04 12.15 -13.32
C LEU A 120 -3.97 11.31 -14.59
N ALA A 121 -4.77 10.24 -14.69
CA ALA A 121 -4.86 9.42 -15.90
C ALA A 121 -5.43 10.23 -17.07
N GLU A 122 -6.51 10.97 -16.86
CA GLU A 122 -7.07 11.88 -17.88
C GLU A 122 -6.03 12.92 -18.35
N GLN A 123 -5.24 13.48 -17.41
CA GLN A 123 -4.17 14.40 -17.78
C GLN A 123 -3.05 13.71 -18.58
N ALA A 124 -2.73 12.45 -18.24
CA ALA A 124 -1.73 11.67 -18.97
C ALA A 124 -2.20 11.34 -20.41
N GLU A 125 -3.46 10.89 -20.57
CA GLU A 125 -4.08 10.61 -21.87
C GLU A 125 -4.15 11.87 -22.74
N ASN A 126 -4.51 13.03 -22.17
CA ASN A 126 -4.49 14.31 -22.87
C ASN A 126 -3.10 14.71 -23.40
N LEU A 127 -2.03 14.19 -22.79
CA LEU A 127 -0.65 14.35 -23.24
C LEU A 127 -0.20 13.26 -24.22
N GLY A 128 -1.07 12.31 -24.58
CA GLY A 128 -0.77 11.20 -25.48
C GLY A 128 -0.07 10.01 -24.81
N VAL A 129 -0.33 9.76 -23.53
CA VAL A 129 0.02 8.49 -22.85
C VAL A 129 -1.04 7.47 -23.16
N GLU A 130 -0.65 6.25 -23.52
CA GLU A 130 -1.56 5.13 -23.64
C GLU A 130 -1.74 4.48 -22.27
N ILE A 131 -3.00 4.26 -21.84
CA ILE A 131 -3.31 3.60 -20.56
C ILE A 131 -4.15 2.35 -20.84
N PHE A 132 -3.69 1.19 -20.38
CA PHE A 132 -4.37 -0.10 -20.56
C PHE A 132 -4.89 -0.62 -19.22
N PRO A 133 -6.13 -0.26 -18.81
CA PRO A 133 -6.79 -0.86 -17.67
C PRO A 133 -7.24 -2.29 -17.97
N GLY A 134 -7.34 -3.13 -16.95
CA GLY A 134 -7.73 -4.54 -17.11
C GLY A 134 -6.57 -5.46 -17.53
N PHE A 135 -5.34 -4.97 -17.63
CA PHE A 135 -4.18 -5.80 -17.99
C PHE A 135 -3.19 -5.96 -16.84
N SER A 136 -3.08 -7.18 -16.34
CA SER A 136 -2.08 -7.52 -15.32
C SER A 136 -0.71 -7.76 -15.96
N ALA A 137 0.32 -7.07 -15.49
CA ALA A 137 1.70 -7.44 -15.78
C ALA A 137 2.11 -8.62 -14.88
N ILE A 138 2.59 -9.72 -15.45
CA ILE A 138 2.91 -10.94 -14.69
C ILE A 138 4.39 -11.30 -14.69
N GLU A 139 5.13 -10.87 -15.70
CA GLU A 139 6.53 -11.26 -15.91
C GLU A 139 7.29 -10.14 -16.64
N THR A 140 8.59 -10.02 -16.38
CA THR A 140 9.49 -9.17 -17.17
C THR A 140 10.07 -9.95 -18.35
N VAL A 141 10.14 -9.32 -19.52
CA VAL A 141 10.87 -9.84 -20.66
C VAL A 141 12.34 -9.42 -20.54
N LYS A 142 13.26 -10.38 -20.65
CA LYS A 142 14.71 -10.13 -20.52
C LYS A 142 15.46 -10.52 -21.78
N ASP A 143 16.50 -9.78 -22.12
CA ASP A 143 17.43 -10.12 -23.20
C ASP A 143 18.49 -11.15 -22.75
N LYS A 144 19.37 -11.56 -23.66
CA LYS A 144 20.47 -12.50 -23.41
C LYS A 144 21.48 -12.02 -22.35
N ASN A 145 21.51 -10.73 -22.05
CA ASN A 145 22.37 -10.11 -21.04
C ASN A 145 21.66 -9.94 -19.70
N ASN A 146 20.47 -10.56 -19.54
CA ASN A 146 19.62 -10.42 -18.36
C ASN A 146 19.17 -8.97 -18.10
N GLN A 147 19.07 -8.13 -19.16
CA GLN A 147 18.48 -6.80 -19.10
C GLN A 147 16.98 -6.90 -19.36
N VAL A 148 16.16 -6.24 -18.54
CA VAL A 148 14.72 -6.10 -18.80
C VAL A 148 14.52 -5.25 -20.03
N ILE A 149 13.76 -5.76 -21.00
CA ILE A 149 13.42 -5.12 -22.27
C ILE A 149 11.91 -5.02 -22.48
N GLY A 150 11.12 -5.23 -21.42
CA GLY A 150 9.66 -5.14 -21.49
C GLY A 150 8.94 -5.97 -20.46
N ILE A 151 7.64 -6.09 -20.65
CA ILE A 151 6.69 -6.77 -19.76
C ILE A 151 5.83 -7.73 -20.59
N LYS A 152 5.47 -8.86 -19.96
CA LYS A 152 4.47 -9.79 -20.44
C LYS A 152 3.19 -9.65 -19.63
N THR A 153 2.04 -9.54 -20.30
CA THR A 153 0.72 -9.51 -19.66
C THR A 153 0.25 -10.90 -19.27
N GLY A 154 -0.67 -10.97 -18.31
CA GLY A 154 -1.38 -12.20 -17.96
C GLY A 154 -2.30 -12.69 -19.07
N LYS A 155 -2.51 -14.00 -19.14
CA LYS A 155 -3.58 -14.60 -19.94
C LYS A 155 -4.92 -14.29 -19.29
N MET A 156 -5.98 -14.19 -20.11
CA MET A 156 -7.36 -14.06 -19.66
C MET A 156 -8.18 -15.22 -20.20
N GLY A 157 -9.30 -15.56 -19.55
CA GLY A 157 -10.16 -16.66 -19.97
C GLY A 157 -9.51 -18.05 -19.83
N ILE A 158 -8.82 -18.29 -18.69
CA ILE A 158 -8.32 -19.61 -18.31
C ILE A 158 -9.17 -20.13 -17.14
N ASP A 159 -9.65 -21.39 -17.23
CA ASP A 159 -10.41 -22.04 -16.17
C ASP A 159 -9.52 -22.51 -14.99
N LYS A 160 -10.13 -23.00 -13.90
CA LYS A 160 -9.41 -23.50 -12.70
C LYS A 160 -8.47 -24.68 -13.01
N GLN A 161 -8.71 -25.42 -14.08
CA GLN A 161 -7.92 -26.57 -14.52
C GLN A 161 -6.82 -26.18 -15.50
N GLY A 162 -6.76 -24.91 -15.93
CA GLY A 162 -5.76 -24.40 -16.87
C GLY A 162 -6.17 -24.51 -18.35
N ASN A 163 -7.44 -24.85 -18.64
CA ASN A 163 -7.93 -24.92 -20.01
C ASN A 163 -8.40 -23.53 -20.50
N LYS A 164 -8.37 -23.35 -21.82
CA LYS A 164 -8.86 -22.13 -22.46
C LYS A 164 -10.37 -22.12 -22.52
N LYS A 165 -11.00 -21.03 -22.10
CA LYS A 165 -12.43 -20.72 -22.29
C LYS A 165 -12.66 -20.07 -23.66
N ASP A 166 -13.93 -19.87 -24.04
CA ASP A 166 -14.29 -19.14 -25.27
C ASP A 166 -13.80 -17.67 -25.23
N SER A 167 -13.67 -17.09 -24.04
CA SER A 167 -13.16 -15.73 -23.80
C SER A 167 -11.64 -15.65 -23.69
N PHE A 168 -10.92 -16.69 -24.11
CA PHE A 168 -9.45 -16.74 -23.96
C PHE A 168 -8.75 -15.63 -24.75
N VAL A 169 -7.88 -14.89 -24.05
CA VAL A 169 -6.94 -13.91 -24.61
C VAL A 169 -5.52 -14.32 -24.23
N GLU A 170 -4.66 -14.42 -25.24
CA GLU A 170 -3.25 -14.77 -25.04
C GLU A 170 -2.49 -13.59 -24.44
N SER A 171 -1.38 -13.86 -23.76
CA SER A 171 -0.45 -12.84 -23.27
C SER A 171 0.09 -11.98 -24.41
N MET A 172 0.28 -10.70 -24.15
CA MET A 172 0.97 -9.77 -25.04
C MET A 172 2.34 -9.41 -24.49
N LEU A 173 3.27 -9.03 -25.35
CA LEU A 173 4.57 -8.48 -24.98
C LEU A 173 4.57 -6.97 -25.25
N LEU A 174 4.82 -6.18 -24.23
CA LEU A 174 5.08 -4.75 -24.36
C LEU A 174 6.57 -4.52 -24.19
N LEU A 175 7.25 -4.26 -25.28
CA LEU A 175 8.70 -4.10 -25.30
C LEU A 175 9.07 -2.62 -25.19
N ALA A 176 10.10 -2.33 -24.40
CA ALA A 176 10.65 -0.99 -24.25
C ALA A 176 12.09 -1.03 -23.71
N PRO A 177 12.95 -0.10 -24.09
CA PRO A 177 14.27 0.04 -23.47
C PRO A 177 14.20 0.40 -21.98
N VAL A 178 13.11 1.01 -21.51
CA VAL A 178 12.93 1.41 -20.12
C VAL A 178 11.61 0.90 -19.56
N THR A 179 11.66 0.21 -18.41
CA THR A 179 10.50 -0.29 -17.69
C THR A 179 10.44 0.29 -16.28
N LEU A 180 9.28 0.86 -15.89
CA LEU A 180 9.04 1.42 -14.55
C LEU A 180 8.08 0.53 -13.78
N ILE A 181 8.47 0.12 -12.58
CA ILE A 181 7.68 -0.74 -11.70
C ILE A 181 7.05 0.11 -10.60
N CYS A 182 5.72 0.30 -10.70
CA CYS A 182 4.89 1.16 -9.86
C CYS A 182 3.72 0.40 -9.21
N GLU A 183 3.89 -0.89 -8.89
CA GLU A 183 2.85 -1.83 -8.42
C GLU A 183 2.35 -1.58 -6.99
N GLY A 184 2.91 -0.59 -6.28
CA GLY A 184 2.62 -0.36 -4.86
C GLY A 184 3.36 -1.32 -3.92
N ALA A 185 2.89 -1.42 -2.67
CA ALA A 185 3.53 -2.26 -1.66
C ALA A 185 3.47 -3.74 -2.04
N ARG A 186 4.60 -4.44 -1.88
CA ARG A 186 4.75 -5.89 -2.14
C ARG A 186 4.27 -6.27 -3.55
N GLY A 187 4.71 -5.54 -4.59
CA GLY A 187 4.43 -5.86 -5.99
C GLY A 187 4.99 -7.20 -6.40
N GLN A 188 4.30 -7.95 -7.26
CA GLN A 188 4.74 -9.27 -7.73
C GLN A 188 6.06 -9.17 -8.51
N ILE A 189 6.10 -8.30 -9.51
CA ILE A 189 7.30 -8.08 -10.33
C ILE A 189 8.39 -7.41 -9.51
N ALA A 190 8.02 -6.44 -8.66
CA ALA A 190 8.98 -5.79 -7.77
C ALA A 190 9.72 -6.79 -6.87
N LYS A 191 9.01 -7.76 -6.24
CA LYS A 191 9.61 -8.82 -5.42
C LYS A 191 10.61 -9.66 -6.23
N GLN A 192 10.19 -10.08 -7.42
CA GLN A 192 11.01 -10.89 -8.30
C GLN A 192 12.30 -10.15 -8.69
N LEU A 193 12.19 -8.89 -9.13
CA LEU A 193 13.35 -8.08 -9.51
C LEU A 193 14.29 -7.79 -8.34
N ILE A 194 13.74 -7.52 -7.14
CA ILE A 194 14.55 -7.35 -5.93
C ILE A 194 15.37 -8.62 -5.66
N SER A 195 14.76 -9.78 -5.76
CA SER A 195 15.44 -11.07 -5.58
C SER A 195 16.46 -11.38 -6.69
N ASP A 196 16.06 -11.28 -7.96
CA ASP A 196 16.88 -11.65 -9.12
C ASP A 196 18.16 -10.80 -9.20
N TYR A 197 18.04 -9.49 -8.94
CA TYR A 197 19.17 -8.55 -9.01
C TYR A 197 19.77 -8.23 -7.63
N LYS A 198 19.29 -8.88 -6.55
CA LYS A 198 19.76 -8.67 -5.17
C LYS A 198 19.77 -7.18 -4.79
N LEU A 199 18.68 -6.48 -5.12
CA LEU A 199 18.60 -5.02 -4.97
C LEU A 199 18.56 -4.58 -3.50
N ASP A 200 18.16 -5.45 -2.59
CA ASP A 200 18.10 -5.26 -1.13
C ASP A 200 19.38 -5.66 -0.40
N LYS A 201 20.43 -6.09 -1.12
CA LYS A 201 21.68 -6.50 -0.49
C LYS A 201 22.27 -5.39 0.38
N GLY A 202 22.45 -5.68 1.68
CA GLY A 202 22.99 -4.74 2.67
C GLY A 202 21.98 -3.69 3.15
N ARG A 203 20.69 -3.91 2.91
CA ARG A 203 19.58 -3.11 3.43
C ARG A 203 18.88 -3.84 4.58
N ASP A 204 18.17 -3.07 5.40
CA ASP A 204 17.22 -3.67 6.33
C ASP A 204 16.03 -4.23 5.55
N PRO A 205 15.31 -5.26 6.06
CA PRO A 205 14.09 -5.73 5.43
C PRO A 205 13.05 -4.62 5.37
N GLN A 206 12.16 -4.68 4.39
CA GLN A 206 11.01 -3.79 4.35
C GLN A 206 10.01 -4.22 5.42
N HIS A 207 9.50 -3.25 6.18
CA HIS A 207 8.41 -3.44 7.14
C HIS A 207 7.10 -2.94 6.58
N PHE A 208 6.01 -3.58 7.01
CA PHE A 208 4.68 -3.29 6.49
C PHE A 208 3.68 -3.06 7.62
N GLY A 209 2.70 -2.22 7.35
CA GLY A 209 1.49 -2.10 8.16
C GLY A 209 0.27 -2.48 7.32
N LEU A 210 -0.68 -3.21 7.91
CA LEU A 210 -1.97 -3.47 7.30
C LEU A 210 -2.94 -2.39 7.73
N GLY A 211 -3.33 -1.53 6.80
CA GLY A 211 -4.39 -0.55 7.01
C GLY A 211 -5.75 -1.16 6.64
N ILE A 212 -6.68 -1.11 7.59
CA ILE A 212 -8.10 -1.40 7.37
C ILE A 212 -8.86 -0.10 7.48
N LYS A 213 -9.75 0.17 6.54
CA LYS A 213 -10.46 1.44 6.42
C LYS A 213 -11.94 1.19 6.11
N GLU A 214 -12.79 1.99 6.73
CA GLU A 214 -14.22 2.07 6.42
C GLU A 214 -14.63 3.52 6.19
N GLN A 215 -15.68 3.70 5.37
CA GLN A 215 -16.36 4.98 5.17
C GLN A 215 -17.77 4.88 5.73
N TRP A 216 -18.16 5.91 6.46
CA TRP A 216 -19.44 5.96 7.14
C TRP A 216 -20.14 7.28 6.90
N LYS A 217 -21.47 7.25 6.76
CA LYS A 217 -22.32 8.42 6.82
C LYS A 217 -22.81 8.58 8.26
N ILE A 218 -22.48 9.72 8.88
CA ILE A 218 -22.77 10.01 10.28
C ILE A 218 -23.86 11.08 10.40
N LYS A 219 -24.38 11.29 11.61
CA LYS A 219 -25.32 12.36 11.91
C LYS A 219 -24.66 13.75 11.69
N PRO A 220 -25.38 14.71 11.09
CA PRO A 220 -24.82 16.05 10.84
C PRO A 220 -24.26 16.77 12.08
N GLU A 221 -24.89 16.58 13.24
CA GLU A 221 -24.45 17.18 14.50
C GLU A 221 -23.09 16.67 15.00
N ASN A 222 -22.67 15.48 14.56
CA ASN A 222 -21.37 14.88 14.87
C ASN A 222 -20.30 15.21 13.81
N HIS A 223 -20.70 15.84 12.70
CA HIS A 223 -19.82 16.08 11.59
C HIS A 223 -19.06 17.41 11.72
N LYS A 224 -17.77 17.42 11.37
CA LYS A 224 -16.89 18.59 11.39
C LYS A 224 -16.03 18.61 10.13
N LEU A 225 -16.56 19.14 9.03
CA LEU A 225 -15.91 19.11 7.71
C LEU A 225 -14.43 19.51 7.76
N GLY A 226 -13.56 18.67 7.23
CA GLY A 226 -12.11 18.88 7.19
C GLY A 226 -11.39 18.62 8.52
N HIS A 227 -12.08 18.10 9.55
CA HIS A 227 -11.43 17.68 10.79
C HIS A 227 -10.66 16.37 10.60
N VAL A 228 -9.47 16.32 11.19
CA VAL A 228 -8.54 15.19 11.12
C VAL A 228 -8.19 14.76 12.53
N GLU A 229 -8.41 13.48 12.84
CA GLU A 229 -7.97 12.88 14.09
C GLU A 229 -7.02 11.71 13.80
N HIS A 230 -5.89 11.66 14.50
CA HIS A 230 -5.01 10.50 14.56
C HIS A 230 -5.01 9.93 15.98
N GLY A 231 -4.86 8.61 16.09
CA GLY A 231 -4.84 7.94 17.38
C GLY A 231 -3.71 6.91 17.49
N ALA A 232 -3.27 6.68 18.72
CA ALA A 232 -2.32 5.62 19.06
C ALA A 232 -2.66 5.05 20.44
N GLY A 233 -2.13 3.87 20.76
CA GLY A 233 -2.37 3.17 22.02
C GLY A 233 -3.31 1.97 21.82
N TRP A 234 -4.34 1.86 22.67
CA TRP A 234 -5.32 0.79 22.59
C TRP A 234 -6.06 0.78 21.24
N PRO A 235 -6.44 -0.38 20.68
CA PRO A 235 -6.29 -1.73 21.20
C PRO A 235 -4.90 -2.35 20.96
N LEU A 236 -4.09 -1.79 20.08
CA LEU A 236 -2.84 -2.39 19.63
C LEU A 236 -1.81 -2.54 20.76
N SER A 237 -1.70 -1.52 21.62
CA SER A 237 -0.73 -1.51 22.74
C SER A 237 -0.95 -2.62 23.77
N GLU A 238 -2.15 -3.17 23.87
CA GLU A 238 -2.49 -4.25 24.81
C GLU A 238 -1.75 -5.56 24.47
N ASN A 239 -1.39 -5.75 23.20
CA ASN A 239 -0.73 -6.93 22.68
C ASN A 239 0.68 -6.63 22.11
N ASP A 240 1.35 -5.60 22.63
CA ASP A 240 2.67 -5.15 22.17
C ASP A 240 2.73 -4.91 20.64
N CYS A 241 1.60 -4.62 20.04
CA CYS A 241 1.51 -4.30 18.63
C CYS A 241 1.61 -2.78 18.43
N THR A 242 2.30 -2.35 17.38
CA THR A 242 2.39 -0.96 16.98
C THR A 242 1.48 -0.66 15.80
N GLY A 243 1.22 0.64 15.59
CA GLY A 243 0.32 1.10 14.55
C GLY A 243 -0.36 2.40 14.95
N GLY A 244 -1.58 2.59 14.51
CA GLY A 244 -2.36 3.77 14.87
C GLY A 244 -3.69 3.83 14.14
N SER A 245 -4.55 4.72 14.61
CA SER A 245 -5.88 4.95 14.04
C SER A 245 -6.00 6.32 13.41
N PHE A 246 -7.02 6.51 12.60
CA PHE A 246 -7.37 7.79 12.04
C PHE A 246 -8.89 7.92 11.85
N VAL A 247 -9.39 9.16 11.97
CA VAL A 247 -10.76 9.56 11.62
C VAL A 247 -10.68 10.89 10.88
N TYR A 248 -11.20 10.94 9.64
CA TYR A 248 -11.23 12.16 8.83
C TYR A 248 -12.65 12.46 8.39
N HIS A 249 -13.10 13.69 8.63
CA HIS A 249 -14.41 14.17 8.21
C HIS A 249 -14.33 14.72 6.79
N ILE A 250 -15.05 14.08 5.88
CA ILE A 250 -15.11 14.42 4.47
C ILE A 250 -16.48 15.03 4.11
N GLU A 251 -16.72 15.32 2.83
CA GLU A 251 -17.99 15.91 2.38
C GLU A 251 -19.21 15.02 2.72
N ASP A 252 -20.41 15.53 2.55
CA ASP A 252 -21.72 14.84 2.66
C ASP A 252 -22.01 14.17 4.00
N ASN A 253 -21.53 14.76 5.11
CA ASN A 253 -21.64 14.20 6.46
C ASN A 253 -21.02 12.79 6.55
N GLN A 254 -19.93 12.57 5.86
CA GLN A 254 -19.23 11.30 5.87
C GLN A 254 -17.92 11.42 6.64
N ILE A 255 -17.48 10.28 7.16
CA ILE A 255 -16.16 10.12 7.72
C ILE A 255 -15.48 8.91 7.10
N VAL A 256 -14.17 8.95 7.07
CA VAL A 256 -13.35 7.76 6.86
C VAL A 256 -12.60 7.48 8.16
N LEU A 257 -12.68 6.24 8.62
CA LEU A 257 -11.94 5.80 9.79
C LEU A 257 -11.17 4.52 9.48
N GLY A 258 -10.06 4.32 10.17
CA GLY A 258 -9.27 3.12 9.98
C GLY A 258 -8.27 2.87 11.10
N LEU A 259 -7.74 1.66 11.08
CA LEU A 259 -6.68 1.19 11.96
C LEU A 259 -5.55 0.61 11.11
N ILE A 260 -4.35 1.03 11.37
CA ILE A 260 -3.14 0.46 10.80
C ILE A 260 -2.50 -0.41 11.86
N THR A 261 -2.34 -1.71 11.56
CA THR A 261 -1.65 -2.67 12.41
C THR A 261 -0.31 -3.01 11.77
N ASP A 262 0.78 -2.78 12.47
CA ASP A 262 2.11 -3.15 11.97
C ASP A 262 2.25 -4.67 11.95
N LEU A 263 2.79 -5.22 10.87
CA LEU A 263 2.85 -6.66 10.66
C LEU A 263 4.03 -7.35 11.37
N ASN A 264 4.80 -6.61 12.16
CA ASN A 264 5.89 -7.14 12.99
C ASN A 264 5.45 -7.68 14.36
N TYR A 265 4.14 -7.78 14.64
CA TYR A 265 3.65 -8.35 15.89
C TYR A 265 4.04 -9.82 16.05
N ALA A 266 4.21 -10.25 17.32
CA ALA A 266 4.71 -11.58 17.68
C ALA A 266 3.61 -12.61 17.94
N ASN A 267 2.44 -12.19 18.45
CA ASN A 267 1.37 -13.08 18.84
C ASN A 267 0.54 -13.53 17.61
N PRO A 268 0.52 -14.82 17.23
CA PRO A 268 -0.24 -15.32 16.09
C PRO A 268 -1.77 -15.27 16.31
N HIS A 269 -2.24 -15.00 17.53
CA HIS A 269 -3.66 -14.85 17.83
C HIS A 269 -4.21 -13.46 17.54
N ILE A 270 -3.35 -12.47 17.20
CA ILE A 270 -3.79 -11.14 16.79
C ILE A 270 -4.51 -11.23 15.44
N SER A 271 -5.71 -10.64 15.39
CA SER A 271 -6.47 -10.41 14.17
C SER A 271 -6.59 -8.90 13.92
N PRO A 272 -5.86 -8.34 12.97
CA PRO A 272 -5.96 -6.90 12.65
C PRO A 272 -7.39 -6.46 12.34
N TYR A 273 -8.19 -7.34 11.74
CA TYR A 273 -9.60 -7.09 11.49
C TYR A 273 -10.40 -6.93 12.79
N ASP A 274 -10.22 -7.84 13.73
CA ASP A 274 -10.95 -7.82 15.02
C ASP A 274 -10.45 -6.69 15.91
N GLU A 275 -9.16 -6.34 15.88
CA GLU A 275 -8.64 -5.15 16.55
C GLU A 275 -9.30 -3.86 16.01
N PHE A 276 -9.58 -3.79 14.71
CA PHE A 276 -10.33 -2.67 14.15
C PHE A 276 -11.80 -2.68 14.58
N GLN A 277 -12.44 -3.86 14.73
CA GLN A 277 -13.80 -3.94 15.26
C GLN A 277 -13.84 -3.51 16.75
N ARG A 278 -12.84 -3.90 17.55
CA ARG A 278 -12.68 -3.45 18.94
C ARG A 278 -12.52 -1.92 19.01
N PHE A 279 -11.66 -1.36 18.20
CA PHE A 279 -11.43 0.10 18.12
C PHE A 279 -12.74 0.87 17.91
N LYS A 280 -13.65 0.38 17.06
CA LYS A 280 -14.96 1.01 16.83
C LYS A 280 -15.87 0.97 18.05
N GLN A 281 -15.71 0.00 18.97
CA GLN A 281 -16.48 -0.09 20.20
C GLN A 281 -16.00 0.85 21.31
N HIS A 282 -14.82 1.46 21.19
CA HIS A 282 -14.35 2.45 22.15
C HIS A 282 -15.35 3.62 22.26
N PRO A 283 -15.73 4.10 23.47
CA PRO A 283 -16.78 5.11 23.66
C PRO A 283 -16.62 6.36 22.81
N HIS A 284 -15.38 6.84 22.63
CA HIS A 284 -15.07 8.01 21.80
C HIS A 284 -15.47 7.79 20.31
N ILE A 285 -15.21 6.61 19.76
CA ILE A 285 -15.54 6.25 18.36
C ILE A 285 -17.01 5.81 18.26
N LYS A 286 -17.50 5.03 19.23
CA LYS A 286 -18.87 4.56 19.27
C LYS A 286 -19.89 5.70 19.25
N GLN A 287 -19.64 6.76 20.02
CA GLN A 287 -20.48 7.95 20.02
C GLN A 287 -20.55 8.61 18.63
N LEU A 288 -19.45 8.63 17.89
CA LEU A 288 -19.40 9.18 16.54
C LEU A 288 -20.20 8.34 15.54
N LEU A 289 -20.19 7.00 15.73
CA LEU A 289 -20.88 6.03 14.88
C LEU A 289 -22.33 5.74 15.29
N ASP A 290 -22.85 6.36 16.35
CA ASP A 290 -24.22 6.13 16.79
C ASP A 290 -25.24 6.56 15.71
N GLY A 291 -26.02 5.59 15.23
CA GLY A 291 -26.99 5.77 14.15
C GLY A 291 -26.35 6.05 12.77
N ALA A 292 -25.07 5.79 12.61
CA ALA A 292 -24.36 5.95 11.35
C ALA A 292 -24.60 4.77 10.40
N GLN A 293 -24.36 4.98 9.11
CA GLN A 293 -24.46 3.96 8.06
C GLN A 293 -23.08 3.71 7.47
N ARG A 294 -22.64 2.43 7.49
CA ARG A 294 -21.41 1.99 6.83
C ARG A 294 -21.61 1.92 5.31
N LEU A 295 -20.69 2.48 4.56
CA LEU A 295 -20.81 2.63 3.10
C LEU A 295 -19.79 1.77 2.35
N VAL A 296 -18.52 1.79 2.76
CA VAL A 296 -17.41 1.14 2.06
C VAL A 296 -16.47 0.50 3.07
N TYR A 297 -15.84 -0.58 2.70
CA TYR A 297 -14.79 -1.27 3.45
C TYR A 297 -13.62 -1.60 2.53
N GLY A 298 -12.40 -1.51 3.05
CA GLY A 298 -11.23 -1.95 2.31
C GLY A 298 -10.02 -2.17 3.21
N ALA A 299 -9.03 -2.89 2.67
CA ALA A 299 -7.78 -3.16 3.37
C ALA A 299 -6.59 -3.16 2.39
N ARG A 300 -5.47 -2.59 2.83
CA ARG A 300 -4.23 -2.56 2.05
C ARG A 300 -3.01 -2.51 2.95
N THR A 301 -1.95 -3.22 2.56
CA THR A 301 -0.65 -3.03 3.20
C THR A 301 0.07 -1.80 2.66
N ILE A 302 0.83 -1.15 3.52
CA ILE A 302 1.71 -0.03 3.22
C ILE A 302 3.15 -0.39 3.61
N ALA A 303 4.12 -0.01 2.77
CA ALA A 303 5.54 -0.21 3.06
C ALA A 303 6.04 0.96 3.93
N LYS A 304 6.59 0.67 5.12
CA LYS A 304 6.98 1.70 6.10
C LYS A 304 8.39 1.51 6.70
N GLY A 305 9.25 0.71 6.06
CA GLY A 305 10.61 0.43 6.54
C GLY A 305 11.57 1.62 6.53
N GLY A 306 11.20 2.72 5.87
CA GLY A 306 12.04 3.92 5.82
C GLY A 306 13.26 3.80 4.90
N PRO A 307 14.20 4.77 4.96
CA PRO A 307 15.33 4.83 4.03
C PRO A 307 16.33 3.68 4.17
N GLN A 308 16.41 3.03 5.34
CA GLN A 308 17.26 1.87 5.57
C GLN A 308 16.84 0.65 4.74
N SER A 309 15.54 0.54 4.45
CA SER A 309 14.92 -0.57 3.71
C SER A 309 14.75 -0.27 2.21
N LEU A 310 15.11 0.94 1.74
CA LEU A 310 15.05 1.24 0.32
C LEU A 310 16.03 0.36 -0.45
N PRO A 311 15.56 -0.47 -1.39
CA PRO A 311 16.44 -1.25 -2.24
C PRO A 311 17.24 -0.33 -3.17
N LYS A 312 18.19 -0.86 -3.88
CA LYS A 312 18.74 -0.19 -5.05
C LYS A 312 17.60 0.00 -6.05
N MET A 313 17.20 1.27 -6.26
CA MET A 313 15.98 1.58 -7.00
C MET A 313 16.11 1.43 -8.52
N HIS A 314 17.30 1.13 -9.04
CA HIS A 314 17.52 0.84 -10.46
C HIS A 314 18.02 -0.60 -10.66
N PHE A 315 17.58 -1.21 -11.75
CA PHE A 315 18.02 -2.50 -12.25
C PHE A 315 18.29 -2.41 -13.76
N PRO A 316 18.96 -3.36 -14.40
CA PRO A 316 19.17 -3.34 -15.83
C PRO A 316 17.85 -3.27 -16.61
N GLY A 317 17.60 -2.13 -17.26
CA GLY A 317 16.40 -1.87 -18.05
C GLY A 317 15.26 -1.20 -17.31
N GLY A 318 15.40 -0.81 -16.01
CA GLY A 318 14.27 -0.15 -15.35
C GLY A 318 14.52 0.39 -13.95
N LEU A 319 13.42 0.88 -13.34
CA LEU A 319 13.39 1.50 -12.02
C LEU A 319 12.25 0.96 -11.16
N LEU A 320 12.46 0.87 -9.84
CA LEU A 320 11.43 0.68 -8.82
C LEU A 320 11.02 2.04 -8.26
N LEU A 321 9.71 2.36 -8.27
CA LEU A 321 9.22 3.67 -7.87
C LEU A 321 8.11 3.59 -6.81
N GLY A 322 7.93 4.65 -6.05
CA GLY A 322 6.89 4.75 -5.04
C GLY A 322 6.97 3.64 -3.99
N CYS A 323 5.82 3.07 -3.64
CA CYS A 323 5.75 2.00 -2.64
C CYS A 323 6.33 0.67 -3.11
N SER A 324 6.60 0.47 -4.42
CA SER A 324 7.38 -0.68 -4.90
C SER A 324 8.82 -0.65 -4.40
N ALA A 325 9.37 0.55 -4.16
CA ALA A 325 10.65 0.76 -3.50
C ALA A 325 10.52 1.03 -1.99
N GLY A 326 9.34 1.43 -1.49
CA GLY A 326 9.13 1.77 -0.08
C GLY A 326 9.36 3.24 0.27
N THR A 327 8.95 4.17 -0.59
CA THR A 327 9.19 5.62 -0.41
C THR A 327 8.22 6.31 0.56
N LEU A 328 7.35 5.59 1.26
CA LEU A 328 6.40 6.17 2.22
C LEU A 328 7.13 6.88 3.36
N ASN A 329 6.66 8.07 3.74
CA ASN A 329 7.12 8.80 4.91
C ASN A 329 6.28 8.40 6.15
N ALA A 330 6.79 7.44 6.94
CA ALA A 330 6.09 6.89 8.10
C ALA A 330 5.81 7.95 9.18
N ALA A 331 6.76 8.86 9.45
CA ALA A 331 6.57 9.93 10.43
C ALA A 331 5.55 10.99 10.01
N LYS A 332 5.32 11.16 8.70
CA LYS A 332 4.24 12.02 8.19
C LYS A 332 2.90 11.29 8.08
N ILE A 333 2.91 9.97 8.16
CA ILE A 333 1.73 9.12 7.84
C ILE A 333 1.24 9.41 6.40
N LYS A 334 2.16 9.70 5.50
CA LYS A 334 1.88 10.10 4.10
C LYS A 334 2.89 9.47 3.14
N GLY A 335 2.43 9.01 1.99
CA GLY A 335 3.29 8.39 0.99
C GLY A 335 3.03 8.88 -0.45
N THR A 336 1.86 9.46 -0.71
CA THR A 336 1.47 9.86 -2.07
C THR A 336 2.42 10.89 -2.66
N HIS A 337 2.77 11.95 -1.91
CA HIS A 337 3.67 13.01 -2.36
C HIS A 337 5.09 12.50 -2.68
N THR A 338 5.62 11.58 -1.86
CA THR A 338 6.95 10.98 -2.09
C THR A 338 6.93 9.99 -3.26
N ALA A 339 5.83 9.24 -3.43
CA ALA A 339 5.63 8.37 -4.59
C ALA A 339 5.56 9.17 -5.90
N MET A 340 4.77 10.24 -5.95
CA MET A 340 4.70 11.15 -7.10
C MET A 340 6.10 11.74 -7.40
N LYS A 341 6.81 12.22 -6.37
CA LYS A 341 8.15 12.80 -6.54
C LYS A 341 9.14 11.78 -7.09
N SER A 342 9.07 10.51 -6.69
CA SER A 342 9.93 9.47 -7.26
C SER A 342 9.68 9.29 -8.77
N GLY A 343 8.42 9.39 -9.22
CA GLY A 343 8.05 9.35 -10.63
C GLY A 343 8.59 10.57 -11.41
N ILE A 344 8.45 11.77 -10.84
CA ILE A 344 8.97 13.00 -11.44
C ILE A 344 10.49 12.92 -11.64
N GLU A 345 11.23 12.49 -10.62
CA GLU A 345 12.70 12.36 -10.71
C GLU A 345 13.13 11.27 -11.71
N ALA A 346 12.36 10.17 -11.79
CA ALA A 346 12.59 9.13 -12.78
C ALA A 346 12.44 9.65 -14.20
N ALA A 347 11.39 10.42 -14.47
CA ALA A 347 11.15 11.01 -15.78
C ALA A 347 12.29 11.94 -16.24
N ILE A 348 12.86 12.73 -15.32
CA ILE A 348 14.01 13.59 -15.61
C ILE A 348 15.22 12.75 -16.04
N VAL A 349 15.55 11.71 -15.27
CA VAL A 349 16.70 10.83 -15.58
C VAL A 349 16.51 10.09 -16.89
N ILE A 350 15.30 9.61 -17.17
CA ILE A 350 14.97 8.90 -18.41
C ILE A 350 15.09 9.85 -19.61
N HIS A 351 14.50 11.04 -19.51
CA HIS A 351 14.58 12.05 -20.57
C HIS A 351 16.04 12.42 -20.90
N ASP A 352 16.87 12.65 -19.87
CA ASP A 352 18.30 12.93 -20.08
C ASP A 352 19.01 11.73 -20.73
N GLY A 353 18.63 10.51 -20.39
CA GLY A 353 19.14 9.28 -21.00
C GLY A 353 18.81 9.18 -22.49
N PHE A 354 17.59 9.51 -22.89
CA PHE A 354 17.17 9.54 -24.30
C PHE A 354 17.91 10.64 -25.08
N LYS A 355 18.06 11.83 -24.51
CA LYS A 355 18.86 12.92 -25.13
C LYS A 355 20.31 12.52 -25.40
N LEU A 356 20.88 11.67 -24.56
CA LEU A 356 22.25 11.20 -24.67
C LEU A 356 22.38 9.92 -25.53
N ASP A 357 21.28 9.41 -26.08
CA ASP A 357 21.20 8.11 -26.76
C ASP A 357 21.71 6.93 -25.90
N LYS A 358 21.48 7.00 -24.60
CA LYS A 358 21.91 6.01 -23.62
C LYS A 358 20.85 5.77 -22.54
N PRO A 359 19.56 5.53 -22.91
CA PRO A 359 18.47 5.52 -21.94
C PRO A 359 18.70 4.52 -20.80
N VAL A 360 19.09 3.29 -21.09
CA VAL A 360 19.29 2.23 -20.09
C VAL A 360 20.49 2.51 -19.18
N LYS A 361 21.63 2.91 -19.74
CA LYS A 361 22.84 3.19 -18.93
C LYS A 361 22.64 4.37 -17.99
N HIS A 362 21.85 5.35 -18.41
CA HIS A 362 21.59 6.56 -17.63
C HIS A 362 20.73 6.31 -16.39
N LEU A 363 19.94 5.23 -16.36
CA LEU A 363 19.13 4.86 -15.18
C LEU A 363 19.96 4.70 -13.90
N ALA A 364 21.22 4.37 -13.99
CA ALA A 364 22.13 4.28 -12.83
C ALA A 364 22.25 5.60 -12.06
N PHE A 365 22.01 6.74 -12.70
CA PHE A 365 22.03 8.06 -12.07
C PHE A 365 20.80 8.34 -11.22
N PHE A 366 19.74 7.53 -11.31
CA PHE A 366 18.49 7.75 -10.58
C PHE A 366 18.69 7.82 -9.07
N THR A 367 19.50 6.93 -8.49
CA THR A 367 19.77 6.96 -7.04
C THR A 367 20.37 8.31 -6.61
N HIS A 368 21.32 8.86 -7.40
CA HIS A 368 21.91 10.16 -7.12
C HIS A 368 20.90 11.29 -7.31
N GLN A 369 20.10 11.27 -8.38
CA GLN A 369 19.05 12.25 -8.64
C GLN A 369 18.00 12.25 -7.50
N PHE A 370 17.45 11.08 -7.15
CA PHE A 370 16.46 10.96 -6.08
C PHE A 370 17.01 11.39 -4.72
N SER A 371 18.29 11.09 -4.42
CA SER A 371 18.93 11.48 -3.15
C SER A 371 19.03 13.00 -2.96
N LYS A 372 19.02 13.78 -4.04
CA LYS A 372 19.00 15.26 -3.98
C LYS A 372 17.60 15.83 -3.77
N SER A 373 16.56 15.04 -4.04
CA SER A 373 15.18 15.47 -3.94
C SER A 373 14.77 15.80 -2.50
N TRP A 374 13.77 16.63 -2.34
CA TRP A 374 13.20 16.90 -1.03
C TRP A 374 12.55 15.66 -0.41
N ALA A 375 11.99 14.77 -1.24
CA ALA A 375 11.38 13.53 -0.76
C ALA A 375 12.39 12.63 -0.03
N TYR A 376 13.57 12.41 -0.63
CA TYR A 376 14.61 11.62 0.02
C TYR A 376 15.13 12.30 1.30
N LYS A 377 15.32 13.62 1.28
CA LYS A 377 15.74 14.38 2.46
C LYS A 377 14.75 14.24 3.63
N GLU A 378 13.44 14.25 3.34
CA GLU A 378 12.41 13.97 4.33
C GLU A 378 12.53 12.56 4.91
N LEU A 379 12.78 11.55 4.07
CA LEU A 379 12.98 10.17 4.53
C LEU A 379 14.20 10.06 5.47
N ILE A 380 15.29 10.73 5.14
CA ILE A 380 16.50 10.74 5.98
C ILE A 380 16.26 11.40 7.36
N ILE A 381 15.51 12.51 7.40
CA ILE A 381 15.19 13.19 8.67
C ILE A 381 14.46 12.25 9.63
N GLN A 382 13.58 11.40 9.11
CA GLN A 382 12.76 10.50 9.92
C GLN A 382 13.28 9.06 10.05
N ARG A 383 14.52 8.79 9.62
CA ARG A 383 15.08 7.43 9.52
C ARG A 383 14.98 6.59 10.78
N ASN A 384 14.98 7.24 11.96
CA ASN A 384 14.88 6.57 13.25
C ASN A 384 13.44 6.43 13.77
N PHE A 385 12.43 6.98 13.08
CA PHE A 385 11.05 7.00 13.58
C PHE A 385 10.47 5.59 13.74
N ALA A 386 10.33 4.82 12.65
CA ALA A 386 9.75 3.48 12.72
C ALA A 386 10.58 2.53 13.61
N PRO A 387 11.93 2.44 13.48
CA PRO A 387 12.72 1.57 14.34
C PRO A 387 12.64 1.92 15.84
N SER A 388 12.48 3.19 16.21
CA SER A 388 12.33 3.58 17.61
C SER A 388 10.97 3.16 18.18
N ILE A 389 9.90 3.29 17.38
CA ILE A 389 8.56 2.83 17.75
C ILE A 389 8.55 1.29 17.93
N HIS A 390 9.14 0.55 17.01
CA HIS A 390 9.23 -0.91 17.10
C HIS A 390 10.03 -1.37 18.34
N LYS A 391 11.10 -0.63 18.69
CA LYS A 391 11.97 -0.99 19.80
C LYS A 391 11.41 -0.64 21.18
N TRP A 392 10.71 0.48 21.31
CA TRP A 392 10.31 1.06 22.61
C TRP A 392 8.80 1.30 22.73
N GLY A 393 8.01 0.86 21.76
CA GLY A 393 6.57 1.12 21.70
C GLY A 393 6.24 2.57 21.32
N ALA A 394 4.97 2.84 21.13
CA ALA A 394 4.48 4.13 20.62
C ALA A 394 4.81 5.30 21.55
N TRP A 395 4.80 5.10 22.88
CA TRP A 395 5.03 6.17 23.86
C TRP A 395 6.51 6.61 23.92
N LEU A 396 7.42 5.70 24.30
CA LEU A 396 8.84 6.03 24.42
C LEU A 396 9.49 6.28 23.05
N GLY A 397 9.13 5.50 22.03
CA GLY A 397 9.58 5.71 20.67
C GLY A 397 9.07 7.03 20.08
N GLY A 398 7.83 7.43 20.41
CA GLY A 398 7.27 8.73 20.06
C GLY A 398 8.01 9.89 20.71
N ALA A 399 8.29 9.81 22.00
CA ALA A 399 9.07 10.82 22.71
C ALA A 399 10.49 10.96 22.15
N TYR A 400 11.18 9.84 21.88
CA TYR A 400 12.47 9.87 21.20
C TYR A 400 12.37 10.53 19.82
N SER A 401 11.38 10.14 19.04
CA SER A 401 11.17 10.68 17.69
C SER A 401 10.89 12.19 17.71
N PHE A 402 10.14 12.66 18.72
CA PHE A 402 9.93 14.09 18.92
C PHE A 402 11.27 14.83 19.10
N ILE A 403 12.16 14.31 19.95
CA ILE A 403 13.48 14.88 20.21
C ILE A 403 14.34 14.84 18.94
N ASP A 404 14.47 13.67 18.30
CA ASP A 404 15.30 13.51 17.10
C ASP A 404 14.84 14.43 15.96
N ILE A 405 13.54 14.45 15.66
CA ILE A 405 13.01 15.19 14.52
C ILE A 405 12.91 16.69 14.79
N ASN A 406 12.36 17.10 15.95
CA ASN A 406 12.09 18.51 16.23
C ASN A 406 13.32 19.28 16.70
N LEU A 407 14.16 18.69 17.58
CA LEU A 407 15.34 19.35 18.13
C LEU A 407 16.57 19.11 17.25
N PHE A 408 16.85 17.86 16.91
CA PHE A 408 18.06 17.52 16.15
C PHE A 408 17.85 17.50 14.63
N LYS A 409 16.59 17.62 14.13
CA LYS A 409 16.24 17.62 12.70
C LYS A 409 16.76 16.37 11.97
N GLY A 410 16.74 15.22 12.65
CA GLY A 410 17.25 13.95 12.13
C GLY A 410 18.77 13.90 11.98
N LYS A 411 19.53 14.79 12.63
CA LYS A 411 21.00 14.89 12.51
C LYS A 411 21.77 14.13 13.59
N LEU A 412 21.09 13.29 14.39
CA LEU A 412 21.80 12.43 15.34
C LEU A 412 22.79 11.52 14.59
N PRO A 413 23.98 11.25 15.17
CA PRO A 413 25.06 10.55 14.45
C PRO A 413 24.82 9.04 14.26
N TRP A 414 23.75 8.49 14.84
CA TRP A 414 23.36 7.08 14.71
C TRP A 414 22.11 6.90 13.88
N THR A 415 21.97 5.69 13.34
CA THR A 415 20.77 5.21 12.65
C THR A 415 20.35 3.91 13.32
N PHE A 416 19.08 3.81 13.69
CA PHE A 416 18.53 2.55 14.19
C PHE A 416 18.19 1.63 13.00
N HIS A 417 18.38 0.34 13.26
CA HIS A 417 18.10 -0.71 12.30
C HIS A 417 17.08 -1.69 12.87
N ASP A 418 16.16 -2.10 12.03
CA ASP A 418 15.21 -3.16 12.32
C ASP A 418 15.46 -4.29 11.33
N LYS A 419 16.13 -5.34 11.79
CA LYS A 419 16.71 -6.40 10.94
C LYS A 419 15.85 -7.66 10.85
N VAL A 420 14.75 -7.74 11.63
CA VAL A 420 13.89 -8.91 11.65
C VAL A 420 12.72 -8.70 10.71
N PRO A 421 12.61 -9.46 9.60
CA PRO A 421 11.48 -9.36 8.69
C PRO A 421 10.15 -9.68 9.40
N ASP A 422 9.06 -9.06 8.98
CA ASP A 422 7.73 -9.19 9.61
C ASP A 422 7.24 -10.64 9.72
N HIS A 423 7.56 -11.51 8.75
CA HIS A 423 7.16 -12.92 8.81
C HIS A 423 7.92 -13.75 9.86
N LEU A 424 9.12 -13.31 10.27
CA LEU A 424 9.92 -14.01 11.27
C LEU A 424 9.63 -13.57 12.72
N THR A 425 8.72 -12.63 12.94
CA THR A 425 8.42 -12.15 14.28
C THR A 425 7.42 -13.02 15.02
N LEU A 426 6.61 -13.83 14.32
CA LEU A 426 5.60 -14.68 14.97
C LEU A 426 6.27 -15.72 15.88
N GLN A 427 5.76 -15.80 17.11
CA GLN A 427 6.12 -16.84 18.07
C GLN A 427 5.15 -18.03 17.95
N PRO A 428 5.55 -19.23 18.42
CA PRO A 428 4.63 -20.36 18.54
C PRO A 428 3.38 -20.00 19.33
N ALA A 429 2.21 -20.48 18.87
CA ALA A 429 0.91 -20.12 19.45
C ALA A 429 0.75 -20.54 20.91
N ASP A 430 1.40 -21.65 21.32
CA ASP A 430 1.42 -22.14 22.69
C ASP A 430 2.21 -21.27 23.67
N ARG A 431 3.01 -20.31 23.16
CA ARG A 431 3.78 -19.34 23.95
C ARG A 431 3.13 -17.97 24.03
N CYS A 432 1.98 -17.80 23.42
CA CYS A 432 1.27 -16.54 23.34
C CYS A 432 -0.11 -16.64 24.00
N ASP A 433 -0.54 -15.56 24.62
CA ASP A 433 -1.88 -15.47 25.18
C ASP A 433 -2.93 -15.53 24.06
N GLN A 434 -3.95 -16.35 24.25
CA GLN A 434 -5.09 -16.40 23.35
C GLN A 434 -5.94 -15.14 23.51
N ILE A 435 -6.29 -14.52 22.40
CA ILE A 435 -7.14 -13.34 22.38
C ILE A 435 -8.57 -13.79 22.06
N GLN A 436 -9.50 -13.49 22.96
CA GLN A 436 -10.93 -13.74 22.74
C GLN A 436 -11.60 -12.46 22.26
N TYR A 437 -11.97 -12.43 21.00
CA TYR A 437 -12.71 -11.31 20.43
C TYR A 437 -14.21 -11.43 20.72
N ALA A 438 -14.84 -10.31 21.06
CA ALA A 438 -16.28 -10.25 21.28
C ALA A 438 -17.06 -10.55 20.00
N LYS A 439 -18.29 -11.06 20.14
CA LYS A 439 -19.19 -11.21 19.00
C LYS A 439 -19.54 -9.84 18.41
N TYR A 440 -19.65 -9.78 17.10
CA TYR A 440 -20.09 -8.57 16.40
C TYR A 440 -21.55 -8.23 16.73
N ASP A 441 -21.85 -6.94 16.86
CA ASP A 441 -23.21 -6.47 17.18
C ASP A 441 -24.10 -6.25 15.94
N GLY A 442 -23.51 -6.28 14.74
CA GLY A 442 -24.21 -6.03 13.48
C GLY A 442 -24.65 -4.56 13.28
N VAL A 443 -24.22 -3.65 14.14
CA VAL A 443 -24.58 -2.22 14.13
C VAL A 443 -23.35 -1.36 13.82
N ILE A 444 -22.28 -1.51 14.60
CA ILE A 444 -20.99 -0.83 14.37
C ILE A 444 -19.83 -1.82 14.22
N SER A 445 -19.97 -3.05 14.68
CA SER A 445 -19.02 -4.14 14.44
C SER A 445 -19.66 -5.25 13.60
N PHE A 446 -18.90 -5.77 12.63
CA PHE A 446 -19.41 -6.68 11.60
C PHE A 446 -18.41 -7.81 11.36
N ASP A 447 -18.92 -8.93 10.82
CA ASP A 447 -18.09 -10.03 10.35
C ASP A 447 -17.33 -9.70 9.06
N LYS A 448 -16.32 -10.51 8.74
CA LYS A 448 -15.52 -10.35 7.53
C LYS A 448 -16.35 -10.45 6.23
N PRO A 449 -17.26 -11.43 6.03
CA PRO A 449 -18.09 -11.51 4.83
C PRO A 449 -18.92 -10.25 4.57
N SER A 450 -19.61 -9.72 5.60
CA SER A 450 -20.38 -8.47 5.50
C SER A 450 -19.51 -7.26 5.15
N SER A 451 -18.22 -7.27 5.53
CA SER A 451 -17.28 -6.22 5.20
C SER A 451 -16.74 -6.37 3.77
N VAL A 452 -16.38 -7.59 3.38
CA VAL A 452 -15.90 -7.89 2.02
C VAL A 452 -16.95 -7.51 0.97
N PHE A 453 -18.24 -7.74 1.25
CA PHE A 453 -19.32 -7.29 0.36
C PHE A 453 -19.22 -5.79 0.03
N LEU A 454 -18.86 -4.95 1.00
CA LEU A 454 -18.71 -3.50 0.81
C LEU A 454 -17.39 -3.08 0.14
N SER A 455 -16.50 -4.01 -0.15
CA SER A 455 -15.29 -3.76 -0.93
C SER A 455 -15.54 -3.82 -2.43
N ASN A 456 -16.75 -4.26 -2.84
CA ASN A 456 -17.12 -4.53 -4.23
C ASN A 456 -16.09 -5.43 -4.94
N THR A 457 -15.44 -6.33 -4.17
CA THR A 457 -14.48 -7.25 -4.78
C THR A 457 -15.20 -8.25 -5.66
N ASN A 458 -14.73 -8.39 -6.89
CA ASN A 458 -15.28 -9.31 -7.87
C ASN A 458 -14.13 -9.93 -8.66
N HIS A 459 -13.97 -11.22 -8.57
CA HIS A 459 -13.01 -11.99 -9.34
C HIS A 459 -13.77 -12.93 -10.29
N GLU A 460 -13.19 -13.24 -11.43
CA GLU A 460 -13.64 -14.34 -12.25
C GLU A 460 -13.64 -15.62 -11.39
N GLU A 461 -14.80 -16.29 -11.30
CA GLU A 461 -14.93 -17.45 -10.43
C GLU A 461 -14.13 -18.63 -10.93
N ASP A 462 -14.14 -18.84 -12.23
CA ASP A 462 -13.48 -19.96 -12.88
C ASP A 462 -12.15 -19.50 -13.49
N GLN A 463 -11.17 -19.21 -12.60
CA GLN A 463 -9.78 -18.91 -12.93
C GLN A 463 -8.83 -19.63 -11.96
N PRO A 464 -7.55 -19.82 -12.32
CA PRO A 464 -6.55 -20.35 -11.40
C PRO A 464 -6.45 -19.52 -10.14
N CYS A 465 -6.26 -20.18 -8.98
CA CYS A 465 -6.12 -19.48 -7.71
C CYS A 465 -4.86 -18.62 -7.72
N HIS A 466 -5.02 -17.32 -7.50
CA HIS A 466 -3.92 -16.35 -7.45
C HIS A 466 -3.16 -16.33 -6.11
N LEU A 467 -3.59 -17.14 -5.15
CA LEU A 467 -2.94 -17.33 -3.85
C LEU A 467 -2.26 -18.70 -3.86
N VAL A 468 -1.03 -18.71 -4.35
CA VAL A 468 -0.29 -19.96 -4.65
C VAL A 468 0.43 -20.44 -3.40
N LEU A 469 0.21 -21.71 -3.04
CA LEU A 469 0.99 -22.39 -2.03
C LEU A 469 2.22 -23.05 -2.67
N THR A 470 3.41 -22.74 -2.17
CA THR A 470 4.66 -23.36 -2.66
C THR A 470 4.70 -24.86 -2.32
N ASP A 471 4.27 -25.21 -1.10
CA ASP A 471 4.12 -26.60 -0.62
C ASP A 471 2.84 -26.74 0.22
N VAL A 472 1.89 -27.50 -0.28
CA VAL A 472 0.60 -27.74 0.40
C VAL A 472 0.77 -28.45 1.76
N SER A 473 1.87 -29.19 1.98
CA SER A 473 2.13 -29.89 3.23
C SER A 473 2.57 -28.97 4.39
N VAL A 474 3.03 -27.77 4.09
CA VAL A 474 3.49 -26.78 5.10
C VAL A 474 2.36 -26.41 6.05
N PHE A 475 1.15 -26.29 5.54
CA PHE A 475 -0.04 -26.01 6.36
C PHE A 475 -0.16 -27.02 7.51
N SER A 476 -0.24 -28.31 7.21
CA SER A 476 -0.47 -29.36 8.22
C SER A 476 0.76 -29.68 9.07
N LYS A 477 1.97 -29.48 8.53
CA LYS A 477 3.22 -29.80 9.24
C LYS A 477 3.76 -28.67 10.09
N ILE A 478 3.50 -27.40 9.71
CA ILE A 478 4.14 -26.23 10.32
C ILE A 478 3.11 -25.19 10.75
N ASN A 479 2.33 -24.62 9.82
CA ASN A 479 1.51 -23.43 10.13
C ASN A 479 0.38 -23.75 11.10
N LEU A 480 -0.30 -24.88 10.94
CA LEU A 480 -1.38 -25.28 11.84
C LEU A 480 -0.86 -25.67 13.23
N PRO A 481 0.11 -26.62 13.39
CA PRO A 481 0.54 -27.04 14.72
C PRO A 481 1.34 -25.99 15.49
N LEU A 482 2.14 -25.14 14.83
CA LEU A 482 2.98 -24.16 15.53
C LEU A 482 2.31 -22.81 15.71
N TYR A 483 1.48 -22.37 14.78
CA TYR A 483 0.93 -21.02 14.75
C TYR A 483 -0.61 -21.00 14.73
N HIS A 484 -1.28 -22.13 14.84
CA HIS A 484 -2.74 -22.31 14.73
C HIS A 484 -3.28 -21.69 13.43
N GLU A 485 -2.58 -21.85 12.30
CA GLU A 485 -2.85 -21.24 11.00
C GLU A 485 -3.17 -19.74 11.10
N PRO A 486 -2.15 -18.88 11.14
CA PRO A 486 -2.35 -17.46 11.41
C PRO A 486 -3.02 -16.72 10.26
N ALA A 487 -3.07 -17.32 9.03
CA ALA A 487 -3.71 -16.71 7.88
C ALA A 487 -5.21 -16.44 8.09
N GLN A 488 -5.88 -17.25 8.92
CA GLN A 488 -7.27 -17.01 9.31
C GLN A 488 -7.47 -15.65 10.02
N ARG A 489 -6.41 -15.16 10.69
CA ARG A 489 -6.43 -13.95 11.51
C ARG A 489 -5.84 -12.75 10.80
N TYR A 490 -4.63 -12.86 10.21
CA TYR A 490 -4.05 -11.71 9.54
C TYR A 490 -4.75 -11.36 8.21
N CYS A 491 -5.53 -12.28 7.61
CA CYS A 491 -6.33 -11.94 6.45
C CYS A 491 -7.57 -11.13 6.85
N PRO A 492 -7.73 -9.89 6.33
CA PRO A 492 -8.86 -9.03 6.68
C PRO A 492 -10.13 -9.36 5.89
N ALA A 493 -10.08 -10.36 5.01
CA ALA A 493 -11.14 -10.65 4.04
C ALA A 493 -11.69 -12.08 4.11
N GLY A 494 -11.34 -12.88 5.14
CA GLY A 494 -11.85 -14.24 5.28
C GLY A 494 -11.49 -15.17 4.12
N VAL A 495 -10.29 -15.00 3.57
CA VAL A 495 -9.82 -15.83 2.44
C VAL A 495 -9.38 -17.21 2.92
N TYR A 496 -8.78 -17.31 4.10
CA TYR A 496 -8.22 -18.55 4.62
C TYR A 496 -9.09 -19.06 5.78
N GLU A 497 -9.51 -20.31 5.70
CA GLU A 497 -10.31 -20.96 6.72
C GLU A 497 -9.79 -22.39 6.94
N VAL A 498 -9.80 -22.85 8.18
CA VAL A 498 -9.57 -24.26 8.53
C VAL A 498 -10.92 -24.90 8.74
N VAL A 499 -11.27 -25.86 7.88
CA VAL A 499 -12.60 -26.46 7.81
C VAL A 499 -12.60 -27.96 8.03
N GLY A 500 -13.72 -28.48 8.53
CA GLY A 500 -13.96 -29.91 8.73
C GLY A 500 -13.20 -30.51 9.92
N GLU A 501 -13.55 -31.73 10.28
CA GLU A 501 -12.88 -32.50 11.35
C GLU A 501 -11.43 -32.80 11.00
N ASP A 502 -11.13 -32.98 9.70
CA ASP A 502 -9.79 -33.23 9.16
C ASP A 502 -8.92 -31.95 9.13
N GLN A 503 -9.43 -30.81 9.60
CA GLN A 503 -8.73 -29.52 9.65
C GLN A 503 -8.05 -29.16 8.31
N LYS A 504 -8.79 -29.10 7.22
CA LYS A 504 -8.26 -28.74 5.88
C LYS A 504 -8.23 -27.24 5.70
N LEU A 505 -7.17 -26.73 5.05
CA LEU A 505 -7.10 -25.35 4.61
C LEU A 505 -7.99 -25.14 3.40
N GLN A 506 -8.97 -24.25 3.53
CA GLN A 506 -9.79 -23.74 2.44
C GLN A 506 -9.34 -22.34 2.08
N ILE A 507 -9.19 -22.06 0.77
CA ILE A 507 -8.80 -20.74 0.24
C ILE A 507 -9.94 -20.19 -0.59
N ASN A 508 -10.64 -19.19 -0.04
CA ASN A 508 -11.75 -18.47 -0.68
C ASN A 508 -11.19 -17.28 -1.47
N ALA A 509 -10.50 -17.55 -2.59
CA ALA A 509 -9.76 -16.53 -3.35
C ALA A 509 -10.63 -15.37 -3.85
N GLN A 510 -11.92 -15.60 -4.05
CA GLN A 510 -12.90 -14.58 -4.48
C GLN A 510 -13.09 -13.45 -3.45
N ASN A 511 -12.87 -13.73 -2.17
CA ASN A 511 -12.94 -12.73 -1.11
C ASN A 511 -11.71 -11.81 -1.08
N CYS A 512 -10.67 -12.10 -1.87
CA CYS A 512 -9.40 -11.40 -1.81
C CYS A 512 -9.53 -9.92 -2.21
N VAL A 513 -9.18 -9.02 -1.30
CA VAL A 513 -9.14 -7.56 -1.53
C VAL A 513 -7.74 -7.06 -1.93
N HIS A 514 -6.86 -7.94 -2.39
CA HIS A 514 -5.50 -7.64 -2.85
C HIS A 514 -4.61 -6.91 -1.81
N CYS A 515 -4.87 -7.08 -0.51
CA CYS A 515 -4.10 -6.41 0.54
C CYS A 515 -2.66 -6.92 0.68
N LYS A 516 -2.39 -8.17 0.28
CA LYS A 516 -1.09 -8.85 0.32
C LYS A 516 -0.53 -9.14 1.72
N ALA A 517 -1.35 -9.04 2.76
CA ALA A 517 -0.93 -9.38 4.13
C ALA A 517 -0.41 -10.82 4.23
N CYS A 518 -1.02 -11.76 3.51
CA CYS A 518 -0.61 -13.16 3.48
C CYS A 518 0.80 -13.38 2.89
N ASP A 519 1.12 -12.72 1.79
CA ASP A 519 2.43 -12.76 1.14
C ASP A 519 3.54 -12.10 2.02
N ILE A 520 3.15 -11.27 2.99
CA ILE A 520 4.08 -10.59 3.90
C ILE A 520 4.23 -11.36 5.21
N LYS A 521 3.12 -11.76 5.85
CA LYS A 521 3.10 -12.21 7.24
C LYS A 521 3.17 -13.73 7.40
N ASP A 522 2.95 -14.51 6.34
CA ASP A 522 3.07 -15.97 6.44
C ASP A 522 4.46 -16.38 6.98
N PRO A 523 4.54 -17.05 8.16
CA PRO A 523 5.80 -17.32 8.84
C PRO A 523 6.74 -18.20 8.03
N THR A 524 6.22 -19.02 7.14
CA THR A 524 6.98 -19.91 6.26
C THR A 524 7.19 -19.35 4.86
N GLN A 525 6.61 -18.18 4.55
CA GLN A 525 6.59 -17.60 3.20
C GLN A 525 6.09 -18.59 2.14
N ASN A 526 5.18 -19.48 2.54
CA ASN A 526 4.59 -20.49 1.67
C ASN A 526 3.50 -19.92 0.76
N ILE A 527 2.83 -18.85 1.20
CA ILE A 527 1.78 -18.17 0.43
C ILE A 527 2.40 -17.10 -0.46
N THR A 528 2.25 -17.26 -1.77
CA THR A 528 2.64 -16.26 -2.75
C THR A 528 1.40 -15.65 -3.41
N TRP A 529 1.24 -14.34 -3.28
CA TRP A 529 0.23 -13.60 -4.04
C TRP A 529 0.73 -13.37 -5.46
N THR A 530 -0.03 -13.82 -6.44
CA THR A 530 0.19 -13.54 -7.87
C THR A 530 -0.94 -12.68 -8.42
N ALA A 531 -0.71 -11.98 -9.53
CA ALA A 531 -1.78 -11.21 -10.14
C ALA A 531 -2.86 -12.14 -10.71
N PRO A 532 -4.15 -11.98 -10.32
CA PRO A 532 -5.24 -12.69 -10.95
C PRO A 532 -5.48 -12.18 -12.37
N GLU A 533 -6.45 -12.76 -13.06
CA GLU A 533 -6.95 -12.23 -14.32
C GLU A 533 -7.25 -10.75 -14.21
N GLY A 534 -6.87 -9.98 -15.21
CA GLY A 534 -7.02 -8.53 -15.21
C GLY A 534 -8.48 -8.09 -15.19
N GLY A 535 -8.75 -6.90 -14.65
CA GLY A 535 -10.10 -6.35 -14.51
C GLY A 535 -10.85 -6.81 -13.25
N GLY A 536 -10.41 -7.88 -12.58
CA GLY A 536 -10.98 -8.37 -11.34
C GLY A 536 -10.35 -7.76 -10.09
N GLY A 537 -10.98 -7.99 -8.91
CA GLY A 537 -10.54 -7.54 -7.61
C GLY A 537 -11.47 -6.51 -6.97
N PRO A 538 -11.02 -5.81 -5.91
CA PRO A 538 -11.83 -4.80 -5.23
C PRO A 538 -12.08 -3.59 -6.14
N ASN A 539 -13.22 -2.92 -5.91
CA ASN A 539 -13.52 -1.64 -6.55
C ASN A 539 -13.97 -0.65 -5.46
N TYR A 540 -13.15 0.36 -5.22
CA TYR A 540 -13.33 1.33 -4.15
C TYR A 540 -13.78 2.69 -4.69
N PRO A 541 -15.09 2.90 -4.96
CA PRO A 541 -15.57 4.16 -5.51
C PRO A 541 -15.39 5.31 -4.50
N GLY A 542 -14.58 6.31 -4.85
CA GLY A 542 -14.40 7.50 -4.02
C GLY A 542 -13.61 7.30 -2.72
N PHE A 543 -12.85 6.24 -2.58
CA PHE A 543 -12.23 5.80 -1.31
C PHE A 543 -10.76 6.19 -1.15
#